data_642fb77c5e717afb8da00ba4ea1bb200
#
_entry.id   642fb77c5e717afb8da00ba4ea1bb200
#
_cell.length_a   1.000
_cell.length_b   1.000
_cell.length_c   1.000
_cell.angle_alpha   90.00
_cell.angle_beta   90.00
_cell.angle_gamma   90.00
#
_symmetry.space_group_name_H-M   'P 1'
#
loop_
_entity.id
_entity.type
_entity.pdbx_description
1 polymer ?
#
loop_
_entity_poly.entity_id
_entity_poly.type
_entity_poly.pdbx_seq_one_letter_code
_entity_poly.pdbx_strand_id
1 'polypeptide(L)'
;MRGVAAIILGSNICNPKIMSKSVLYTRVSSLDQKTDRQRVKEHEFDKVIEDKCSGKIPIFERPEGLKLKLMIDRKLIDSIYVWQIDRCGRDLRDIINFIHYTAERKIPVKFISQGLITLDENGNENPIAKMVISILGVVAEMTRIQILENQKQGIELAKMDPNKYLGRKPG
;
A
#
# COMPACT_ATOMS: atom_id res chain seq x y z
N MET A 1 -41.71 -55.82 20.02
CA MET A 1 -40.56 -55.56 19.13
C MET A 1 -40.33 -54.05 19.13
N ARG A 2 -39.16 -53.60 19.59
CA ARG A 2 -38.91 -52.22 19.99
C ARG A 2 -38.21 -51.47 18.86
N GLY A 3 -38.88 -50.44 18.31
CA GLY A 3 -38.28 -49.54 17.31
C GLY A 3 -37.43 -48.50 18.01
N VAL A 4 -36.17 -48.45 17.59
CA VAL A 4 -35.21 -47.47 18.05
C VAL A 4 -35.33 -46.19 17.20
N ALA A 5 -35.84 -45.11 17.84
CA ALA A 5 -35.88 -43.80 17.28
C ALA A 5 -34.47 -43.22 17.19
N ALA A 6 -33.96 -42.97 15.98
CA ALA A 6 -32.73 -42.28 15.76
C ALA A 6 -32.96 -40.77 15.97
N ILE A 7 -32.40 -40.25 17.08
CA ILE A 7 -32.35 -38.81 17.35
C ILE A 7 -31.23 -38.21 16.42
N ILE A 8 -31.68 -37.47 15.41
CA ILE A 8 -30.80 -36.64 14.58
C ILE A 8 -30.45 -35.41 15.45
N LEU A 9 -29.34 -35.48 16.16
CA LEU A 9 -28.70 -34.31 16.72
C LEU A 9 -28.14 -33.45 15.58
N GLY A 10 -28.87 -32.41 15.24
CA GLY A 10 -28.37 -31.36 14.39
C GLY A 10 -27.14 -30.71 15.01
N SER A 11 -25.96 -31.15 14.58
CA SER A 11 -24.73 -30.46 14.89
C SER A 11 -24.71 -29.16 14.08
N ASN A 12 -25.18 -28.07 14.70
CA ASN A 12 -24.76 -26.74 14.32
C ASN A 12 -23.24 -26.70 14.54
N ILE A 13 -22.50 -27.07 13.50
CA ILE A 13 -21.10 -26.75 13.42
C ILE A 13 -21.06 -25.22 13.27
N CYS A 14 -20.96 -24.56 14.41
CA CYS A 14 -20.60 -23.16 14.48
C CYS A 14 -19.23 -23.05 13.82
N ASN A 15 -19.23 -22.72 12.54
CA ASN A 15 -18.02 -22.43 11.81
C ASN A 15 -17.36 -21.27 12.57
N PRO A 16 -16.20 -21.44 13.22
CA PRO A 16 -15.58 -20.34 13.91
C PRO A 16 -15.32 -19.31 12.80
N LYS A 17 -16.03 -18.20 12.89
CA LYS A 17 -15.81 -17.03 12.03
C LYS A 17 -14.32 -16.75 12.16
N ILE A 18 -13.54 -17.20 11.18
CA ILE A 18 -12.11 -16.90 11.10
C ILE A 18 -12.06 -15.39 11.14
N MET A 19 -11.61 -14.85 12.29
CA MET A 19 -11.51 -13.40 12.45
C MET A 19 -10.49 -12.94 11.43
N SER A 20 -10.99 -12.39 10.32
CA SER A 20 -10.18 -11.91 9.23
C SER A 20 -9.30 -10.79 9.78
N LYS A 21 -7.99 -11.01 9.76
CA LYS A 21 -7.03 -10.04 10.30
C LYS A 21 -6.72 -8.99 9.27
N SER A 22 -7.24 -7.80 9.50
CA SER A 22 -7.05 -6.62 8.67
C SER A 22 -5.89 -5.77 9.18
N VAL A 23 -5.01 -5.35 8.29
CA VAL A 23 -3.88 -4.49 8.61
C VAL A 23 -3.99 -3.18 7.84
N LEU A 24 -3.97 -2.06 8.56
CA LEU A 24 -3.79 -0.75 7.96
C LEU A 24 -2.30 -0.44 7.88
N TYR A 25 -1.78 -0.26 6.67
CA TYR A 25 -0.42 0.21 6.44
C TYR A 25 -0.42 1.70 6.12
N THR A 26 0.38 2.46 6.85
CA THR A 26 0.55 3.89 6.65
C THR A 26 2.04 4.25 6.52
N ARG A 27 2.33 5.35 5.83
CA ARG A 27 3.67 5.92 5.76
C ARG A 27 3.60 7.43 5.95
N VAL A 28 4.42 7.92 6.85
CA VAL A 28 4.60 9.35 7.09
C VAL A 28 6.02 9.77 6.70
N SER A 29 6.16 10.91 6.04
CA SER A 29 7.47 11.54 5.86
C SER A 29 7.76 12.43 7.07
N SER A 30 9.03 12.72 7.34
CA SER A 30 9.42 13.65 8.42
C SER A 30 8.84 15.06 8.27
N LEU A 31 8.32 15.39 7.09
CA LEU A 31 7.68 16.69 6.78
C LEU A 31 6.15 16.65 6.85
N ASP A 32 5.53 15.48 6.91
CA ASP A 32 4.08 15.34 6.97
C ASP A 32 3.57 15.42 8.41
N GLN A 33 3.26 16.62 8.87
CA GLN A 33 2.66 16.85 10.21
C GLN A 33 1.14 16.59 10.25
N LYS A 34 0.50 16.19 9.16
CA LYS A 34 -0.97 16.02 9.09
C LYS A 34 -1.38 14.56 8.85
N THR A 35 -1.07 13.71 9.81
CA THR A 35 -1.51 12.29 9.81
C THR A 35 -2.93 12.09 10.34
N ASP A 36 -3.55 13.12 10.91
CA ASP A 36 -4.86 12.99 11.57
C ASP A 36 -5.95 12.42 10.65
N ARG A 37 -5.92 12.76 9.35
CA ARG A 37 -6.90 12.21 8.39
C ARG A 37 -6.74 10.72 8.12
N GLN A 38 -5.54 10.16 8.29
CA GLN A 38 -5.27 8.73 8.10
C GLN A 38 -5.64 7.94 9.36
N ARG A 39 -5.62 8.58 10.52
CA ARG A 39 -5.90 7.98 11.83
C ARG A 39 -7.37 7.91 12.21
N VAL A 40 -8.24 8.66 11.53
CA VAL A 40 -9.69 8.76 11.87
C VAL A 40 -10.38 7.38 11.93
N LYS A 41 -9.81 6.35 11.27
CA LYS A 41 -10.38 4.99 11.19
C LYS A 41 -9.45 3.89 11.67
N GLU A 42 -8.41 4.21 12.44
CA GLU A 42 -7.44 3.22 12.93
C GLU A 42 -8.10 2.10 13.76
N HIS A 43 -9.16 2.43 14.51
CA HIS A 43 -9.91 1.49 15.34
C HIS A 43 -10.75 0.46 14.54
N GLU A 44 -10.89 0.65 13.22
CA GLU A 44 -11.60 -0.29 12.34
C GLU A 44 -10.70 -1.47 11.92
N PHE A 45 -9.40 -1.42 12.22
CA PHE A 45 -8.42 -2.44 11.79
C PHE A 45 -7.82 -3.18 12.98
N ASP A 46 -7.54 -4.47 12.78
CA ASP A 46 -6.94 -5.29 13.84
C ASP A 46 -5.51 -4.87 14.17
N LYS A 47 -4.81 -4.30 13.21
CA LYS A 47 -3.46 -3.79 13.40
C LYS A 47 -3.15 -2.60 12.50
N VAL A 48 -2.41 -1.65 13.04
CA VAL A 48 -1.84 -0.52 12.30
C VAL A 48 -0.32 -0.67 12.24
N ILE A 49 0.23 -0.49 11.05
CA ILE A 49 1.67 -0.52 10.77
C ILE A 49 2.06 0.82 10.16
N GLU A 50 2.93 1.57 10.82
CA GLU A 50 3.34 2.92 10.39
C GLU A 50 4.84 3.01 10.17
N ASP A 51 5.26 3.30 8.94
CA ASP A 51 6.65 3.63 8.61
C ASP A 51 6.90 5.14 8.60
N LYS A 52 7.97 5.56 9.28
CA LYS A 52 8.45 6.95 9.29
C LYS A 52 9.68 7.08 8.39
N CYS A 53 9.47 7.13 7.09
CA CYS A 53 10.56 7.13 6.12
C CYS A 53 10.19 7.78 4.79
N SER A 54 11.21 8.00 3.95
CA SER A 54 11.01 8.49 2.59
C SER A 54 10.23 7.48 1.73
N GLY A 55 9.32 7.97 0.90
CA GLY A 55 8.63 7.15 -0.09
C GLY A 55 9.52 6.59 -1.22
N LYS A 56 10.79 7.00 -1.29
CA LYS A 56 11.77 6.43 -2.23
C LYS A 56 12.24 5.03 -1.84
N ILE A 57 12.08 4.66 -0.56
CA ILE A 57 12.44 3.33 -0.07
C ILE A 57 11.30 2.37 -0.43
N PRO A 58 11.55 1.25 -1.12
CA PRO A 58 10.55 0.22 -1.40
C PRO A 58 9.88 -0.27 -0.11
N ILE A 59 8.58 -0.61 -0.18
CA ILE A 59 7.80 -0.95 1.02
C ILE A 59 8.45 -2.06 1.84
N PHE A 60 8.96 -3.10 1.19
CA PHE A 60 9.57 -4.25 1.86
C PHE A 60 11.03 -4.04 2.30
N GLU A 61 11.61 -2.89 2.05
CA GLU A 61 12.92 -2.47 2.58
C GLU A 61 12.79 -1.54 3.78
N ARG A 62 11.56 -1.12 4.12
CA ARG A 62 11.27 -0.29 5.27
C ARG A 62 11.20 -1.13 6.54
N PRO A 63 11.54 -0.59 7.73
CA PRO A 63 11.53 -1.35 8.99
C PRO A 63 10.20 -2.01 9.31
N GLU A 64 9.10 -1.26 9.20
CA GLU A 64 7.76 -1.80 9.45
C GLU A 64 7.21 -2.55 8.24
N GLY A 65 7.58 -2.18 7.03
CA GLY A 65 7.29 -2.92 5.81
C GLY A 65 7.88 -4.33 5.79
N LEU A 66 9.07 -4.55 6.37
CA LEU A 66 9.64 -5.88 6.60
C LEU A 66 8.77 -6.73 7.54
N LYS A 67 8.22 -6.12 8.60
CA LYS A 67 7.30 -6.83 9.49
C LYS A 67 6.01 -7.20 8.77
N LEU A 68 5.47 -6.29 7.94
CA LEU A 68 4.33 -6.57 7.07
C LEU A 68 4.61 -7.75 6.16
N LYS A 69 5.79 -7.78 5.51
CA LYS A 69 6.20 -8.90 4.65
C LYS A 69 6.22 -10.23 5.40
N LEU A 70 6.78 -10.26 6.61
CA LEU A 70 6.78 -11.46 7.46
C LEU A 70 5.37 -11.91 7.84
N MET A 71 4.44 -10.98 8.08
CA MET A 71 3.05 -11.31 8.37
C MET A 71 2.34 -11.91 7.15
N ILE A 72 2.62 -11.39 5.96
CA ILE A 72 2.13 -11.91 4.68
C ILE A 72 2.63 -13.34 4.47
N ASP A 73 3.96 -13.58 4.59
CA ASP A 73 4.59 -14.88 4.35
C ASP A 73 4.10 -15.96 5.34
N ARG A 74 3.83 -15.55 6.58
CA ARG A 74 3.29 -16.43 7.62
C ARG A 74 1.78 -16.58 7.60
N LYS A 75 1.10 -15.98 6.62
CA LYS A 75 -0.38 -15.99 6.53
C LYS A 75 -1.08 -15.54 7.82
N LEU A 76 -0.53 -14.51 8.45
CA LEU A 76 -1.07 -13.95 9.70
C LEU A 76 -2.11 -12.85 9.45
N ILE A 77 -2.33 -12.48 8.20
CA ILE A 77 -3.24 -11.42 7.77
C ILE A 77 -4.02 -11.84 6.55
N ASP A 78 -5.24 -11.36 6.44
CA ASP A 78 -6.17 -11.71 5.35
C ASP A 78 -6.41 -10.54 4.39
N SER A 79 -6.12 -9.32 4.82
CA SER A 79 -6.25 -8.13 3.97
C SER A 79 -5.35 -6.99 4.43
N ILE A 80 -4.90 -6.21 3.46
CA ILE A 80 -4.08 -5.01 3.69
C ILE A 80 -4.87 -3.79 3.20
N TYR A 81 -4.95 -2.79 4.05
CA TYR A 81 -5.53 -1.50 3.74
C TYR A 81 -4.44 -0.45 3.65
N VAL A 82 -4.47 0.37 2.64
CA VAL A 82 -3.55 1.48 2.44
C VAL A 82 -4.37 2.72 2.13
N TRP A 83 -4.04 3.85 2.74
CA TRP A 83 -4.83 5.06 2.53
C TRP A 83 -4.79 5.52 1.07
N GLN A 84 -3.60 5.59 0.48
CA GLN A 84 -3.36 5.99 -0.91
C GLN A 84 -2.22 5.17 -1.52
N ILE A 85 -2.23 5.00 -2.83
CA ILE A 85 -1.24 4.23 -3.58
C ILE A 85 0.20 4.74 -3.35
N ASP A 86 0.40 6.07 -3.25
CA ASP A 86 1.70 6.71 -3.01
C ASP A 86 2.32 6.37 -1.64
N ARG A 87 1.55 5.79 -0.71
CA ARG A 87 2.06 5.29 0.57
C ARG A 87 2.86 4.00 0.38
N CYS A 88 2.53 3.19 -0.61
CA CYS A 88 3.28 1.97 -0.94
C CYS A 88 4.68 2.30 -1.50
N GLY A 89 4.79 3.35 -2.32
CA GLY A 89 6.04 3.76 -2.93
C GLY A 89 5.87 4.99 -3.79
N ARG A 90 6.98 5.58 -4.26
CA ARG A 90 7.01 6.65 -5.28
C ARG A 90 7.36 6.12 -6.66
N ASP A 91 7.92 4.94 -6.73
CA ASP A 91 8.23 4.25 -7.98
C ASP A 91 7.09 3.30 -8.31
N LEU A 92 6.62 3.37 -9.55
CA LEU A 92 5.56 2.49 -10.04
C LEU A 92 5.95 1.02 -9.92
N ARG A 93 7.22 0.72 -10.22
CA ARG A 93 7.74 -0.65 -10.19
C ARG A 93 7.62 -1.26 -8.80
N ASP A 94 7.93 -0.47 -7.76
CA ASP A 94 7.81 -0.92 -6.37
C ASP A 94 6.35 -1.20 -5.99
N ILE A 95 5.43 -0.33 -6.45
CA ILE A 95 3.99 -0.48 -6.22
C ILE A 95 3.48 -1.75 -6.90
N ILE A 96 3.83 -1.96 -8.17
CA ILE A 96 3.43 -3.16 -8.92
C ILE A 96 4.00 -4.43 -8.27
N ASN A 97 5.28 -4.42 -7.88
CA ASN A 97 5.92 -5.55 -7.21
C ASN A 97 5.22 -5.89 -5.88
N PHE A 98 4.85 -4.87 -5.10
CA PHE A 98 4.09 -5.05 -3.87
C PHE A 98 2.73 -5.69 -4.12
N ILE A 99 1.98 -5.19 -5.11
CA ILE A 99 0.65 -5.71 -5.44
C ILE A 99 0.75 -7.15 -5.96
N HIS A 100 1.70 -7.43 -6.84
CA HIS A 100 1.92 -8.77 -7.36
C HIS A 100 2.30 -9.76 -6.25
N TYR A 101 3.20 -9.36 -5.36
CA TYR A 101 3.62 -10.14 -4.20
C TYR A 101 2.45 -10.53 -3.28
N THR A 102 1.53 -9.61 -3.02
CA THR A 102 0.35 -9.86 -2.20
C THR A 102 -0.70 -10.69 -2.94
N ALA A 103 -0.87 -10.47 -4.25
CA ALA A 103 -1.80 -11.22 -5.09
C ALA A 103 -1.42 -12.71 -5.21
N GLU A 104 -0.13 -13.03 -5.38
CA GLU A 104 0.36 -14.42 -5.38
C GLU A 104 0.01 -15.16 -4.08
N ARG A 105 -0.09 -14.43 -2.97
CA ARG A 105 -0.44 -14.97 -1.65
C ARG A 105 -1.91 -14.88 -1.31
N LYS A 106 -2.72 -14.45 -2.30
CA LYS A 106 -4.18 -14.26 -2.17
C LYS A 106 -4.59 -13.28 -1.08
N ILE A 107 -3.75 -12.26 -0.84
CA ILE A 107 -4.03 -11.19 0.13
C ILE A 107 -4.43 -9.93 -0.65
N PRO A 108 -5.71 -9.50 -0.57
CA PRO A 108 -6.17 -8.28 -1.23
C PRO A 108 -5.57 -7.03 -0.59
N VAL A 109 -5.14 -6.10 -1.43
CA VAL A 109 -4.77 -4.74 -1.02
C VAL A 109 -5.92 -3.81 -1.38
N LYS A 110 -6.39 -3.04 -0.41
CA LYS A 110 -7.49 -2.08 -0.57
C LYS A 110 -6.96 -0.65 -0.41
N PHE A 111 -7.03 0.11 -1.48
CA PHE A 111 -6.66 1.54 -1.48
C PHE A 111 -7.89 2.38 -1.14
N ILE A 112 -7.93 2.90 0.10
CA ILE A 112 -9.13 3.53 0.69
C ILE A 112 -9.55 4.77 -0.11
N SER A 113 -8.60 5.66 -0.40
CA SER A 113 -8.87 6.94 -1.08
C SER A 113 -9.32 6.76 -2.53
N GLN A 114 -8.85 5.71 -3.22
CA GLN A 114 -9.19 5.43 -4.60
C GLN A 114 -10.37 4.45 -4.76
N GLY A 115 -10.81 3.82 -3.67
CA GLY A 115 -11.83 2.77 -3.71
C GLY A 115 -11.44 1.54 -4.52
N LEU A 116 -10.13 1.27 -4.65
CA LEU A 116 -9.60 0.18 -5.46
C LEU A 116 -9.28 -1.04 -4.59
N ILE A 117 -9.62 -2.22 -5.10
CA ILE A 117 -9.30 -3.52 -4.47
C ILE A 117 -8.55 -4.36 -5.51
N THR A 118 -7.38 -4.89 -5.13
CA THR A 118 -6.49 -5.60 -6.07
C THR A 118 -6.95 -7.00 -6.44
N LEU A 119 -7.71 -7.67 -5.58
CA LEU A 119 -8.30 -8.98 -5.84
C LEU A 119 -9.83 -8.91 -5.77
N ASP A 120 -10.50 -9.72 -6.59
CA ASP A 120 -11.93 -9.93 -6.51
C ASP A 120 -12.33 -10.87 -5.35
N GLU A 121 -13.63 -11.14 -5.18
CA GLU A 121 -14.17 -12.03 -4.15
C GLU A 121 -13.70 -13.49 -4.31
N ASN A 122 -13.29 -13.87 -5.52
CA ASN A 122 -12.77 -15.20 -5.84
C ASN A 122 -11.24 -15.30 -5.64
N GLY A 123 -10.59 -14.20 -5.25
CA GLY A 123 -9.14 -14.11 -5.08
C GLY A 123 -8.37 -14.05 -6.41
N ASN A 124 -9.02 -13.62 -7.50
CA ASN A 124 -8.36 -13.35 -8.78
C ASN A 124 -7.96 -11.87 -8.85
N GLU A 125 -6.92 -11.55 -9.63
CA GLU A 125 -6.54 -10.15 -9.87
C GLU A 125 -7.71 -9.37 -10.48
N ASN A 126 -8.03 -8.22 -9.87
CA ASN A 126 -9.03 -7.31 -10.40
C ASN A 126 -8.46 -6.54 -11.61
N PRO A 127 -8.95 -6.81 -12.84
CA PRO A 127 -8.40 -6.18 -14.04
C PRO A 127 -8.52 -4.66 -14.05
N ILE A 128 -9.61 -4.13 -13.45
CA ILE A 128 -9.83 -2.69 -13.35
C ILE A 128 -8.81 -2.04 -12.43
N ALA A 129 -8.56 -2.64 -11.27
CA ALA A 129 -7.54 -2.15 -10.35
C ALA A 129 -6.15 -2.18 -10.99
N LYS A 130 -5.80 -3.27 -11.69
CA LYS A 130 -4.54 -3.41 -12.42
C LYS A 130 -4.38 -2.31 -13.49
N MET A 131 -5.41 -2.07 -14.27
CA MET A 131 -5.41 -1.02 -15.31
C MET A 131 -5.24 0.39 -14.69
N VAL A 132 -6.02 0.71 -13.66
CA VAL A 132 -5.96 2.03 -12.98
C VAL A 132 -4.58 2.27 -12.37
N ILE A 133 -4.02 1.27 -11.68
CA ILE A 133 -2.69 1.36 -11.06
C ILE A 133 -1.62 1.58 -12.13
N SER A 134 -1.71 0.88 -13.26
CA SER A 134 -0.77 1.04 -14.38
C SER A 134 -0.84 2.45 -14.98
N ILE A 135 -2.04 2.99 -15.18
CA ILE A 135 -2.24 4.35 -15.68
C ILE A 135 -1.67 5.39 -14.70
N LEU A 136 -2.00 5.27 -13.41
CA LEU A 136 -1.49 6.18 -12.38
C LEU A 136 0.03 6.18 -12.32
N GLY A 137 0.63 5.03 -12.54
CA GLY A 137 2.07 4.93 -12.58
C GLY A 137 2.71 5.60 -13.80
N VAL A 138 2.13 5.42 -14.97
CA VAL A 138 2.59 6.15 -16.18
C VAL A 138 2.49 7.65 -15.97
N VAL A 139 1.37 8.14 -15.42
CA VAL A 139 1.18 9.56 -15.10
C VAL A 139 2.22 10.05 -14.09
N ALA A 140 2.51 9.28 -13.06
CA ALA A 140 3.51 9.63 -12.05
C ALA A 140 4.92 9.74 -12.67
N GLU A 141 5.29 8.81 -13.55
CA GLU A 141 6.58 8.86 -14.26
C GLU A 141 6.69 10.06 -15.23
N MET A 142 5.64 10.34 -15.99
CA MET A 142 5.58 11.53 -16.84
C MET A 142 5.76 12.82 -16.03
N THR A 143 5.07 12.93 -14.90
CA THR A 143 5.18 14.08 -13.98
C THR A 143 6.61 14.23 -13.45
N ARG A 144 7.26 13.11 -13.10
CA ARG A 144 8.64 13.09 -12.62
C ARG A 144 9.60 13.60 -13.70
N ILE A 145 9.46 13.12 -14.95
CA ILE A 145 10.28 13.56 -16.08
C ILE A 145 10.12 15.08 -16.27
N GLN A 146 8.89 15.58 -16.27
CA GLN A 146 8.61 16.99 -16.45
C GLN A 146 9.21 17.88 -15.34
N ILE A 147 9.17 17.42 -14.09
CA ILE A 147 9.82 18.12 -12.96
C ILE A 147 11.34 18.19 -13.17
N LEU A 148 11.98 17.09 -13.60
CA LEU A 148 13.42 17.05 -13.86
C LEU A 148 13.82 17.97 -15.02
N GLU A 149 13.03 18.01 -16.09
CA GLU A 149 13.25 18.93 -17.23
C GLU A 149 13.13 20.39 -16.79
N ASN A 150 12.08 20.75 -16.06
CA ASN A 150 11.90 22.09 -15.54
C ASN A 150 13.04 22.52 -14.60
N GLN A 151 13.54 21.59 -13.76
CA GLN A 151 14.70 21.83 -12.91
C GLN A 151 15.98 22.08 -13.74
N LYS A 152 16.23 21.30 -14.78
CA LYS A 152 17.38 21.52 -15.68
C LYS A 152 17.31 22.89 -16.34
N GLN A 153 16.16 23.24 -16.91
CA GLN A 153 15.94 24.54 -17.52
C GLN A 153 16.13 25.69 -16.51
N GLY A 154 15.60 25.54 -15.30
CA GLY A 154 15.79 26.52 -14.24
C GLY A 154 17.25 26.71 -13.82
N ILE A 155 18.04 25.63 -13.79
CA ILE A 155 19.48 25.67 -13.50
C ILE A 155 20.23 26.35 -14.64
N GLU A 156 19.90 26.05 -15.91
CA GLU A 156 20.52 26.67 -17.08
C GLU A 156 20.27 28.19 -17.13
N LEU A 157 19.02 28.60 -16.90
CA LEU A 157 18.67 30.02 -16.78
C LEU A 157 19.40 30.71 -15.62
N ALA A 158 19.51 30.05 -14.47
CA ALA A 158 20.22 30.60 -13.32
C ALA A 158 21.73 30.72 -13.58
N LYS A 159 22.34 29.83 -14.36
CA LYS A 159 23.76 29.90 -14.74
C LYS A 159 24.06 31.08 -15.70
N MET A 160 23.08 31.54 -16.48
CA MET A 160 23.21 32.69 -17.34
C MET A 160 23.25 34.02 -16.57
N ASP A 161 22.79 34.03 -15.32
CA ASP A 161 22.84 35.24 -14.46
C ASP A 161 23.98 35.10 -13.43
N PRO A 162 25.08 35.88 -13.60
CA PRO A 162 26.23 35.79 -12.68
C PRO A 162 25.92 36.07 -11.21
N ASN A 163 24.81 36.76 -10.95
CA ASN A 163 24.41 37.11 -9.57
C ASN A 163 23.50 36.08 -8.92
N LYS A 164 22.89 35.16 -9.69
CA LYS A 164 21.92 34.17 -9.18
C LYS A 164 22.52 32.80 -8.89
N TYR A 165 23.52 32.37 -9.66
CA TYR A 165 24.12 31.06 -9.51
C TYR A 165 25.49 31.13 -8.84
N LEU A 166 25.49 31.07 -7.51
CA LEU A 166 26.72 31.12 -6.70
C LEU A 166 27.35 29.71 -6.46
N GLY A 167 26.76 28.66 -7.01
CA GLY A 167 27.20 27.30 -6.77
C GLY A 167 27.02 26.83 -5.31
N ARG A 168 27.51 25.61 -4.99
CA ARG A 168 27.59 25.12 -3.61
C ARG A 168 28.77 25.81 -2.93
N LYS A 169 28.52 26.53 -1.82
CA LYS A 169 29.62 27.08 -1.01
C LYS A 169 30.50 25.93 -0.55
N PRO A 170 31.84 26.04 -0.72
CA PRO A 170 32.75 25.08 -0.10
C PRO A 170 32.50 25.09 1.40
N GLY A 171 32.31 23.87 1.97
CA GLY A 171 32.15 23.68 3.42
C GLY A 171 33.51 23.71 4.12
#